data_7b300671f6179337ae4fb6f7d7455a3a
#
_entry.id   7b300671f6179337ae4fb6f7d7455a3a
#
_cell.length_a   1.000
_cell.length_b   1.000
_cell.length_c   1.000
_cell.angle_alpha   90.00
_cell.angle_beta   90.00
_cell.angle_gamma   90.00
#
_symmetry.space_group_name_H-M   'P 1'
#
loop_
_entity.id
_entity.type
_entity.pdbx_description
1 polymer ?
#
loop_
_entity_poly.entity_id
_entity_poly.type
_entity_poly.pdbx_seq_one_letter_code
_entity_poly.pdbx_strand_id
1 'polypeptide(L)' 'MDQHTYDNWVKIKSTFEASGNTNNMFYERACAIVKDKKDPLSDYLGDKKE' A
#
# COMPACT_ATOMS: atom_id res chain seq x y z
N MET A 1 10.53 0.75 3.59
CA MET A 1 9.91 -0.34 2.80
C MET A 1 10.83 -0.71 1.66
N ASP A 2 11.07 -1.98 1.45
CA ASP A 2 11.97 -2.38 0.39
C ASP A 2 11.28 -2.31 -0.96
N GLN A 3 12.08 -2.27 -2.02
CA GLN A 3 11.56 -2.06 -3.36
C GLN A 3 10.60 -3.17 -3.79
N HIS A 4 10.91 -4.39 -3.43
CA HIS A 4 10.06 -5.52 -3.79
C HIS A 4 8.65 -5.38 -3.21
N THR A 5 8.58 -5.03 -1.94
CA THR A 5 7.30 -4.84 -1.28
C THR A 5 6.54 -3.67 -1.89
N TYR A 6 7.25 -2.57 -2.16
CA TYR A 6 6.64 -1.41 -2.77
C TYR A 6 6.06 -1.77 -4.15
N ASP A 7 6.83 -2.46 -4.96
CA ASP A 7 6.36 -2.87 -6.30
C ASP A 7 5.13 -3.76 -6.21
N ASN A 8 5.10 -4.62 -5.20
CA ASN A 8 3.95 -5.49 -4.99
C ASN A 8 2.69 -4.67 -4.73
N TRP A 9 2.80 -3.62 -3.93
CA TRP A 9 1.66 -2.77 -3.64
C TRP A 9 1.23 -1.94 -4.85
N VAL A 10 2.18 -1.53 -5.67
CA VAL A 10 1.86 -0.84 -6.93
C VAL A 10 1.02 -1.76 -7.82
N LYS A 11 1.41 -3.02 -7.89
CA LYS A 11 0.69 -4.01 -8.68
C LYS A 11 -0.72 -4.24 -8.12
N ILE A 12 -0.83 -4.34 -6.80
CA ILE A 12 -2.13 -4.53 -6.15
C ILE A 12 -3.05 -3.37 -6.45
N LYS A 13 -2.54 -2.15 -6.32
CA LYS A 13 -3.31 -0.96 -6.61
C LYS A 13 -3.82 -0.98 -8.05
N SER A 14 -2.93 -1.26 -8.99
CA SER A 14 -3.28 -1.31 -10.40
C SER A 14 -4.34 -2.39 -10.68
N THR A 15 -4.20 -3.54 -10.04
CA THR A 15 -5.14 -4.64 -10.21
C THR A 15 -6.55 -4.23 -9.78
N PHE A 16 -6.65 -3.58 -8.61
CA PHE A 16 -7.96 -3.12 -8.14
C PHE A 16 -8.54 -2.07 -9.07
N GLU A 17 -7.72 -1.17 -9.57
CA GLU A 17 -8.20 -0.14 -10.49
C GLU A 17 -8.72 -0.76 -11.79
N ALA A 18 -8.02 -1.77 -12.28
CA ALA A 18 -8.42 -2.43 -13.51
C ALA A 18 -9.75 -3.19 -13.34
N SER A 19 -9.99 -3.72 -12.16
CA SER A 19 -11.23 -4.44 -11.90
C SER A 19 -12.36 -3.53 -11.43
N GLY A 20 -12.06 -2.26 -11.19
CA GLY A 20 -13.05 -1.30 -10.71
C GLY A 20 -13.33 -1.43 -9.22
N ASN A 21 -12.54 -2.22 -8.53
CA ASN A 21 -12.74 -2.48 -7.11
C ASN A 21 -11.93 -1.50 -6.28
N THR A 22 -12.34 -0.24 -6.31
CA THR A 22 -11.59 0.83 -5.65
C THR A 22 -12.19 1.27 -4.33
N ASN A 23 -13.22 0.57 -3.88
CA ASN A 23 -13.89 0.94 -2.63
C ASN A 23 -13.67 -0.16 -1.59
N ASN A 24 -12.42 -0.37 -1.20
CA ASN A 24 -12.09 -1.36 -0.18
C ASN A 24 -10.83 -0.93 0.56
N MET A 25 -10.62 -1.51 1.73
CA MET A 25 -9.50 -1.15 2.60
C MET A 25 -8.15 -1.46 1.99
N PHE A 26 -8.07 -2.54 1.25
CA PHE A 26 -6.79 -2.93 0.64
C PHE A 26 -6.39 -1.94 -0.43
N TYR A 27 -7.35 -1.47 -1.21
CA TYR A 27 -7.05 -0.47 -2.21
C TYR A 27 -6.59 0.84 -1.55
N GLU A 28 -7.27 1.25 -0.50
CA GLU A 28 -6.90 2.47 0.22
C GLU A 28 -5.51 2.35 0.81
N ARG A 29 -5.21 1.19 1.37
CA ARG A 29 -3.88 0.93 1.91
C ARG A 29 -2.83 0.98 0.82
N ALA A 30 -3.13 0.37 -0.32
CA ALA A 30 -2.21 0.37 -1.45
C ALA A 30 -1.95 1.79 -1.96
N CYS A 31 -2.99 2.62 -2.02
CA CYS A 31 -2.84 4.00 -2.43
C CYS A 31 -1.91 4.76 -1.48
N ALA A 32 -2.09 4.56 -0.19
CA ALA A 32 -1.26 5.24 0.81
C ALA A 32 0.20 4.79 0.69
N ILE A 33 0.41 3.51 0.49
CA ILE A 33 1.76 2.97 0.35
C ILE A 33 2.44 3.52 -0.89
N VAL A 34 1.73 3.54 -2.01
CA VAL A 34 2.29 4.03 -3.25
C VAL A 34 2.59 5.53 -3.16
N LYS A 35 1.74 6.26 -2.48
CA LYS A 35 1.92 7.70 -2.32
C LYS A 35 3.10 8.04 -1.43
N ASP A 36 3.18 7.40 -0.27
CA ASP A 36 4.16 7.76 0.76
C ASP A 36 5.33 6.79 0.84
N LYS A 37 5.26 5.70 0.12
CA LYS A 37 6.27 4.64 0.16
C LYS A 37 6.43 4.07 1.55
N LYS A 38 5.35 4.05 2.31
CA LYS A 38 5.37 3.42 3.61
C LYS A 38 3.96 2.96 3.97
N ASP A 39 3.91 1.86 4.69
CA ASP A 39 2.67 1.24 5.09
C ASP A 39 2.06 2.00 6.27
N PRO A 40 0.86 2.55 6.13
CA PRO A 40 0.23 3.27 7.23
C PRO A 40 0.03 2.42 8.47
N LEU A 41 -0.16 1.12 8.29
CA LEU A 41 -0.32 0.23 9.43
C LEU A 41 1.00 0.05 10.17
N SER A 42 2.10 0.05 9.43
CA SER A 42 3.42 -0.06 10.04
C SER A 42 3.68 1.13 10.94
N ASP A 43 3.33 2.32 10.47
CA ASP A 43 3.48 3.53 11.24
C ASP A 43 2.56 3.52 12.46
N TYR A 44 1.35 3.07 12.24
CA TYR A 44 0.35 3.01 13.29
C TYR A 44 0.76 2.04 14.39
N LEU A 45 1.40 0.95 14.03
CA LEU A 45 1.83 -0.04 14.99
C LEU A 45 3.09 0.37 15.75
N GLY A 46 3.60 1.55 15.48
CA GLY A 46 4.71 2.12 16.22
C GLY A 46 6.02 1.45 15.95
N ASP A 47 6.14 0.95 14.87
CA ASP A 47 7.31 0.24 14.53
C ASP A 47 8.51 1.10 14.34
N LYS A 48 9.14 1.20 14.85
CA LYS A 48 10.04 1.86 14.73
C LYS A 48 11.21 1.75 14.33
N LYS A 49 11.52 1.31 14.03
CA LYS A 49 12.29 1.14 13.65
C LYS A 49 12.92 1.43 13.10
N GLU A 50 13.33 1.75 12.93
CA GLU A 50 13.73 1.93 12.43
C GLU A 50 14.03 2.09 12.32
#